data_6b4aedca3843a377f461c4da79b056b5
#
_entry.id   6b4aedca3843a377f461c4da79b056b5
#
_cell.length_a   1.000
_cell.length_b   1.000
_cell.length_c   1.000
_cell.angle_alpha   90.00
_cell.angle_beta   90.00
_cell.angle_gamma   90.00
#
_symmetry.space_group_name_H-M   'P 1'
#
loop_
_entity.id
_entity.type
_entity.pdbx_description
1 polymer ?
#
loop_
_entity_poly.entity_id
_entity_poly.type
_entity_poly.pdbx_seq_one_letter_code
_entity_poly.pdbx_strand_id
1 'polypeptide(L)'
;MGDGTKAPATRFIDGAQAKNYPYARRDGKKLANDLDDLFAEGPRVPLVITELGTALPPEQFAWTGVDIHGEPGGTDCEAWTTNFFQYTGRVGQISPATDSDADIFAWRIDGDWVDFTSKLCATDLTVHLYCFED
;
A
#
# COMPACT_ATOMS: atom_id res chain seq x y z
N MET A 1 -2.16 6.28 3.31
CA MET A 1 -0.85 6.70 2.82
C MET A 1 -0.16 7.57 3.86
N GLY A 2 1.09 7.27 4.17
CA GLY A 2 1.92 8.10 5.06
C GLY A 2 2.34 9.40 4.37
N ASP A 3 2.43 10.50 5.13
CA ASP A 3 2.87 11.81 4.63
C ASP A 3 4.07 12.37 5.41
N GLY A 4 4.89 11.47 5.96
CA GLY A 4 6.05 11.82 6.78
C GLY A 4 5.72 12.30 8.20
N THR A 5 4.46 12.65 8.45
CA THR A 5 4.02 13.15 9.76
C THR A 5 2.95 12.28 10.40
N LYS A 6 2.18 11.54 9.61
CA LYS A 6 1.11 10.67 10.11
C LYS A 6 1.14 9.32 9.39
N ALA A 7 1.34 8.26 10.15
CA ALA A 7 1.14 6.90 9.66
C ALA A 7 -0.34 6.63 9.36
N PRO A 8 -0.67 5.72 8.44
CA PRO A 8 -2.05 5.26 8.24
C PRO A 8 -2.72 4.85 9.55
N ALA A 9 -2.00 4.12 10.41
CA ALA A 9 -2.49 3.72 11.73
C ALA A 9 -2.93 4.91 12.61
N THR A 10 -2.27 6.07 12.51
CA THR A 10 -2.64 7.25 13.30
C THR A 10 -3.69 8.12 12.64
N ARG A 11 -3.82 8.09 11.31
CA ARG A 11 -4.90 8.80 10.60
C ARG A 11 -6.28 8.24 10.88
N PHE A 12 -6.36 6.94 11.06
CA PHE A 12 -7.61 6.24 11.36
C PHE A 12 -7.96 6.21 12.85
N ILE A 13 -7.12 6.75 13.74
CA ILE A 13 -7.38 6.79 15.20
C ILE A 13 -8.55 7.73 15.55
N ASP A 14 -8.72 8.85 14.86
CA ASP A 14 -9.81 9.79 15.12
C ASP A 14 -11.16 9.25 14.62
N GLY A 15 -11.14 8.27 13.73
CA GLY A 15 -12.27 7.45 13.34
C GLY A 15 -12.10 6.03 13.87
N ALA A 16 -12.15 5.85 15.20
CA ALA A 16 -11.87 4.58 15.90
C ALA A 16 -12.66 3.36 15.39
N GLN A 17 -13.59 3.56 14.49
CA GLN A 17 -14.39 2.50 13.88
C GLN A 17 -13.68 1.88 12.67
N ALA A 18 -13.05 2.65 11.80
CA ALA A 18 -12.39 2.12 10.60
C ALA A 18 -11.29 1.11 10.91
N LYS A 19 -10.59 1.29 12.05
CA LYS A 19 -9.52 0.41 12.50
C LYS A 19 -9.99 -1.04 12.77
N ASN A 20 -11.24 -1.22 13.18
CA ASN A 20 -11.80 -2.51 13.61
C ASN A 20 -12.70 -3.17 12.56
N TYR A 21 -12.81 -2.61 11.36
CA TYR A 21 -13.63 -3.19 10.30
C TYR A 21 -12.78 -3.99 9.30
N PRO A 22 -13.37 -5.02 8.69
CA PRO A 22 -12.68 -5.78 7.66
C PRO A 22 -12.48 -4.94 6.41
N TYR A 23 -11.27 -5.02 5.86
CA TYR A 23 -10.92 -4.45 4.57
C TYR A 23 -11.26 -5.44 3.46
N ALA A 24 -11.91 -4.95 2.42
CA ALA A 24 -12.23 -5.74 1.25
C ALA A 24 -11.82 -5.00 -0.02
N ARG A 25 -11.41 -5.76 -1.02
CA ARG A 25 -11.20 -5.27 -2.37
C ARG A 25 -12.57 -5.01 -3.02
N ARG A 26 -12.66 -4.10 -3.99
CA ARG A 26 -13.93 -3.69 -4.62
C ARG A 26 -14.73 -4.86 -5.23
N ASP A 27 -14.08 -5.94 -5.62
CA ASP A 27 -14.73 -7.17 -6.09
C ASP A 27 -15.25 -8.08 -4.96
N GLY A 28 -15.22 -7.60 -3.71
CA GLY A 28 -15.72 -8.27 -2.52
C GLY A 28 -14.73 -9.26 -1.88
N LYS A 29 -13.53 -9.43 -2.44
CA LYS A 29 -12.52 -10.29 -1.82
C LYS A 29 -11.93 -9.63 -0.59
N LYS A 30 -11.93 -10.36 0.52
CA LYS A 30 -11.40 -9.89 1.80
C LYS A 30 -9.89 -9.70 1.74
N LEU A 31 -9.42 -8.52 2.16
CA LEU A 31 -8.00 -8.17 2.28
C LEU A 31 -7.47 -8.49 3.68
N ALA A 32 -8.17 -8.03 4.72
CA ALA A 32 -7.79 -8.20 6.12
C ALA A 32 -9.03 -8.15 7.03
N ASN A 33 -8.88 -8.60 8.28
CA ASN A 33 -9.96 -8.51 9.27
C ASN A 33 -10.12 -7.08 9.83
N ASP A 34 -9.01 -6.39 9.95
CA ASP A 34 -8.89 -5.03 10.44
C ASP A 34 -7.54 -4.43 10.00
N LEU A 35 -7.22 -3.21 10.44
CA LEU A 35 -5.98 -2.54 10.09
C LEU A 35 -4.75 -3.22 10.69
N ASP A 36 -4.84 -3.71 11.92
CA ASP A 36 -3.73 -4.40 12.59
C ASP A 36 -3.41 -5.72 11.88
N ASP A 37 -4.43 -6.50 11.47
CA ASP A 37 -4.29 -7.71 10.65
C ASP A 37 -3.65 -7.39 9.28
N LEU A 38 -4.04 -6.26 8.66
CA LEU A 38 -3.48 -5.84 7.38
C LEU A 38 -1.96 -5.61 7.44
N PHE A 39 -1.46 -4.95 8.50
CA PHE A 39 -0.03 -4.69 8.64
C PHE A 39 0.75 -5.87 9.27
N ALA A 40 0.10 -6.72 10.06
CA ALA A 40 0.75 -7.90 10.64
C ALA A 40 0.91 -9.05 9.65
N GLU A 41 -0.13 -9.30 8.83
CA GLU A 41 -0.22 -10.47 7.95
C GLU A 41 -0.16 -10.13 6.46
N GLY A 42 -0.27 -8.85 6.11
CA GLY A 42 -0.43 -8.38 4.73
C GLY A 42 -1.80 -8.71 4.12
N PRO A 43 -2.11 -8.10 2.96
CA PRO A 43 -3.37 -8.33 2.29
C PRO A 43 -3.47 -9.76 1.76
N ARG A 44 -4.60 -10.42 1.99
CA ARG A 44 -4.83 -11.84 1.65
C ARG A 44 -4.92 -12.15 0.17
N VAL A 45 -5.13 -11.12 -0.63
CA VAL A 45 -5.19 -11.20 -2.09
C VAL A 45 -4.49 -9.99 -2.71
N PRO A 46 -3.93 -10.10 -3.93
CA PRO A 46 -3.28 -8.99 -4.63
C PRO A 46 -4.19 -7.75 -4.78
N LEU A 47 -3.59 -6.57 -4.70
CA LEU A 47 -4.29 -5.27 -4.72
C LEU A 47 -4.51 -4.75 -6.16
N VAL A 48 -4.87 -5.61 -7.07
CA VAL A 48 -4.90 -5.37 -8.52
C VAL A 48 -6.20 -4.78 -9.06
N ILE A 49 -7.20 -4.52 -8.22
CA ILE A 49 -8.48 -3.95 -8.68
C ILE A 49 -8.53 -2.46 -8.33
N THR A 50 -8.72 -1.63 -9.35
CA THR A 50 -8.88 -0.18 -9.20
C THR A 50 -10.24 0.19 -8.58
N GLU A 51 -10.39 1.47 -8.19
CA GLU A 51 -11.67 2.02 -7.72
C GLU A 51 -12.79 1.92 -8.78
N LEU A 52 -12.43 1.81 -10.05
CA LEU A 52 -13.38 1.62 -11.16
C LEU A 52 -13.72 0.14 -11.41
N GLY A 53 -13.12 -0.79 -10.64
CA GLY A 53 -13.32 -2.23 -10.81
C GLY A 53 -12.47 -2.85 -11.94
N THR A 54 -11.53 -2.10 -12.50
CA THR A 54 -10.64 -2.59 -13.57
C THR A 54 -9.43 -3.30 -12.98
N ALA A 55 -9.05 -4.44 -13.54
CA ALA A 55 -7.85 -5.16 -13.14
C ALA A 55 -6.59 -4.50 -13.71
N LEU A 56 -5.59 -4.31 -12.86
CA LEU A 56 -4.25 -3.90 -13.26
C LEU A 56 -3.39 -5.12 -13.60
N PRO A 57 -2.40 -4.97 -14.52
CA PRO A 57 -1.38 -6.00 -14.73
C PRO A 57 -0.60 -6.29 -13.43
N PRO A 58 -0.01 -7.48 -13.28
CA PRO A 58 0.88 -7.78 -12.16
C PRO A 58 2.13 -6.89 -12.18
N GLU A 59 2.87 -6.90 -11.06
CA GLU A 59 4.14 -6.16 -10.89
C GLU A 59 4.04 -4.64 -11.05
N GLN A 60 2.85 -4.08 -10.86
CA GLN A 60 2.69 -2.63 -10.75
C GLN A 60 3.01 -2.16 -9.32
N PHE A 61 3.22 -0.86 -9.16
CA PHE A 61 3.58 -0.26 -7.88
C PHE A 61 2.53 0.75 -7.43
N ALA A 62 2.45 0.93 -6.12
CA ALA A 62 1.67 2.01 -5.52
C ALA A 62 2.53 2.82 -4.54
N TRP A 63 2.35 4.14 -4.54
CA TRP A 63 2.96 5.01 -3.55
C TRP A 63 2.39 4.72 -2.16
N THR A 64 3.26 4.50 -1.18
CA THR A 64 2.88 4.16 0.19
C THR A 64 3.41 5.16 1.22
N GLY A 65 4.69 5.55 1.11
CA GLY A 65 5.35 6.44 2.04
C GLY A 65 5.52 5.86 3.45
N VAL A 66 5.32 4.55 3.61
CA VAL A 66 5.40 3.87 4.90
C VAL A 66 6.32 2.66 4.82
N ASP A 67 6.79 2.21 5.97
CA ASP A 67 7.52 0.95 6.13
C ASP A 67 6.57 -0.26 6.26
N ILE A 68 7.14 -1.43 6.49
CA ILE A 68 6.40 -2.69 6.64
C ILE A 68 5.44 -2.72 7.83
N HIS A 69 5.60 -1.81 8.79
CA HIS A 69 4.74 -1.69 9.98
C HIS A 69 3.66 -0.61 9.80
N GLY A 70 3.61 0.05 8.63
CA GLY A 70 2.69 1.16 8.38
C GLY A 70 3.13 2.48 9.02
N GLU A 71 4.36 2.56 9.53
CA GLU A 71 4.94 3.76 10.07
C GLU A 71 5.57 4.64 8.96
N PRO A 72 5.76 5.96 9.17
CA PRO A 72 6.37 6.82 8.16
C PRO A 72 7.74 6.29 7.71
N GLY A 73 7.88 6.01 6.41
CA GLY A 73 9.05 5.36 5.85
C GLY A 73 10.27 6.27 5.60
N GLY A 74 10.18 7.54 5.95
CA GLY A 74 11.27 8.52 5.83
C GLY A 74 11.52 9.06 4.41
N THR A 75 10.88 8.51 3.38
CA THR A 75 10.92 8.99 2.00
C THR A 75 9.50 9.01 1.43
N ASP A 76 9.00 10.21 1.15
CA ASP A 76 7.61 10.44 0.75
C ASP A 76 7.46 11.63 -0.22
N CYS A 77 8.48 11.89 -1.03
CA CYS A 77 8.47 13.03 -1.97
C CYS A 77 8.19 14.36 -1.26
N GLU A 78 8.82 14.62 -0.10
CA GLU A 78 8.56 15.79 0.76
C GLU A 78 7.06 15.94 1.09
N ALA A 79 6.51 14.95 1.75
CA ALA A 79 5.08 14.88 2.09
C ALA A 79 4.17 15.00 0.83
N TRP A 80 4.61 14.43 -0.29
CA TRP A 80 3.91 14.42 -1.59
C TRP A 80 3.76 15.82 -2.22
N THR A 81 4.66 16.74 -1.89
CA THR A 81 4.62 18.11 -2.41
C THR A 81 5.57 18.36 -3.56
N THR A 82 6.52 17.45 -3.81
CA THR A 82 7.54 17.62 -4.85
C THR A 82 7.49 16.51 -5.90
N ASN A 83 7.85 16.87 -7.11
CA ASN A 83 8.10 15.97 -8.23
C ASN A 83 9.53 16.07 -8.77
N PHE A 84 10.47 16.55 -7.98
CA PHE A 84 11.85 16.67 -8.41
C PHE A 84 12.55 15.29 -8.37
N PHE A 85 13.42 15.05 -9.36
CA PHE A 85 14.16 13.80 -9.53
C PHE A 85 15.17 13.50 -8.41
N GLN A 86 15.51 14.46 -7.58
CA GLN A 86 16.41 14.26 -6.44
C GLN A 86 15.74 13.67 -5.20
N TYR A 87 14.41 13.63 -5.18
CA TYR A 87 13.63 13.06 -4.09
C TYR A 87 13.08 11.69 -4.47
N THR A 88 12.87 10.86 -3.47
CA THR A 88 12.28 9.53 -3.62
C THR A 88 11.08 9.36 -2.71
N GLY A 89 10.21 8.45 -3.07
CA GLY A 89 9.11 7.99 -2.24
C GLY A 89 9.09 6.46 -2.16
N ARG A 90 8.63 5.93 -1.06
CA ARG A 90 8.42 4.49 -0.90
C ARG A 90 7.25 4.00 -1.71
N VAL A 91 7.41 2.84 -2.30
CA VAL A 91 6.37 2.14 -3.05
C VAL A 91 6.23 0.71 -2.58
N GLY A 92 5.00 0.22 -2.55
CA GLY A 92 4.69 -1.19 -2.43
C GLY A 92 4.35 -1.78 -3.80
N GLN A 93 4.57 -3.06 -3.97
CA GLN A 93 4.19 -3.84 -5.14
C GLN A 93 2.74 -4.32 -4.97
N ILE A 94 1.85 -4.01 -5.93
CA ILE A 94 0.40 -4.32 -5.80
C ILE A 94 0.07 -5.82 -5.89
N SER A 95 0.99 -6.62 -6.42
CA SER A 95 0.87 -8.08 -6.52
C SER A 95 2.24 -8.73 -6.59
N PRO A 96 2.37 -10.00 -6.18
CA PRO A 96 3.58 -10.78 -6.45
C PRO A 96 3.77 -11.02 -7.94
N ALA A 97 4.95 -11.50 -8.31
CA ALA A 97 5.29 -11.81 -9.70
C ALA A 97 4.43 -12.93 -10.30
N THR A 98 4.00 -13.88 -9.48
CA THR A 98 3.11 -14.97 -9.89
C THR A 98 1.95 -15.16 -8.92
N ASP A 99 0.91 -15.88 -9.34
CA ASP A 99 -0.26 -16.22 -8.51
C ASP A 99 -0.04 -17.51 -7.70
N SER A 100 1.20 -17.98 -7.57
CA SER A 100 1.49 -19.14 -6.71
C SER A 100 1.27 -18.80 -5.24
N ASP A 101 0.79 -19.76 -4.46
CA ASP A 101 0.58 -19.59 -3.01
C ASP A 101 1.87 -19.18 -2.30
N ALA A 102 3.02 -19.68 -2.76
CA ALA A 102 4.33 -19.36 -2.19
C ALA A 102 4.72 -17.90 -2.44
N ASP A 103 4.53 -17.39 -3.66
CA ASP A 103 4.85 -16.00 -4.00
C ASP A 103 3.89 -15.03 -3.32
N ILE A 104 2.59 -15.36 -3.26
CA ILE A 104 1.60 -14.58 -2.51
C ILE A 104 1.96 -14.53 -1.03
N PHE A 105 2.35 -15.66 -0.45
CA PHE A 105 2.75 -15.71 0.96
C PHE A 105 4.00 -14.86 1.23
N ALA A 106 5.05 -15.00 0.41
CA ALA A 106 6.28 -14.21 0.54
C ALA A 106 6.00 -12.71 0.42
N TRP A 107 5.30 -12.28 -0.62
CA TRP A 107 4.90 -10.89 -0.87
C TRP A 107 4.15 -10.27 0.32
N ARG A 108 3.30 -11.03 1.00
CA ARG A 108 2.57 -10.61 2.20
C ARG A 108 3.49 -10.43 3.39
N ILE A 109 4.25 -11.49 3.73
CA ILE A 109 5.05 -11.58 4.96
C ILE A 109 6.29 -10.71 4.89
N ASP A 110 6.92 -10.59 3.72
CA ASP A 110 8.07 -9.72 3.50
C ASP A 110 7.68 -8.22 3.48
N GLY A 111 6.39 -7.94 3.41
CA GLY A 111 5.86 -6.57 3.40
C GLY A 111 6.02 -5.87 2.05
N ASP A 112 6.30 -6.60 0.99
CA ASP A 112 6.51 -6.06 -0.36
C ASP A 112 5.30 -5.28 -0.88
N TRP A 113 4.11 -5.57 -0.39
CA TRP A 113 2.89 -4.86 -0.75
C TRP A 113 2.89 -3.39 -0.29
N VAL A 114 3.72 -3.03 0.69
CA VAL A 114 3.76 -1.69 1.28
C VAL A 114 5.15 -1.05 1.25
N ASP A 115 6.21 -1.84 1.33
CA ASP A 115 7.61 -1.36 1.39
C ASP A 115 8.54 -2.22 0.52
N PHE A 116 8.32 -2.20 -0.79
CA PHE A 116 9.13 -2.97 -1.74
C PHE A 116 10.42 -2.25 -2.13
N THR A 117 10.33 -0.95 -2.46
CA THR A 117 11.47 -0.14 -2.91
C THR A 117 11.15 1.36 -2.83
N SER A 118 12.10 2.18 -3.25
CA SER A 118 11.88 3.62 -3.46
C SER A 118 11.93 3.97 -4.94
N LYS A 119 11.07 4.88 -5.37
CA LYS A 119 11.02 5.43 -6.73
C LYS A 119 11.28 6.92 -6.71
N LEU A 120 11.87 7.45 -7.80
CA LEU A 120 12.07 8.89 -7.96
C LEU A 120 10.71 9.60 -8.11
N CYS A 121 10.55 10.72 -7.43
CA CYS A 121 9.30 11.47 -7.41
C CYS A 121 8.91 12.06 -8.78
N ALA A 122 9.90 12.26 -9.66
CA ALA A 122 9.70 12.86 -11.00
C ALA A 122 9.29 11.87 -12.09
N THR A 123 9.36 10.57 -11.86
CA THR A 123 9.54 9.67 -13.01
C THR A 123 8.38 8.77 -13.32
N ASP A 124 7.29 8.72 -12.53
CA ASP A 124 6.40 7.63 -12.83
C ASP A 124 4.92 7.95 -12.73
N LEU A 125 4.34 8.25 -13.90
CA LEU A 125 2.90 8.25 -14.15
C LEU A 125 2.27 6.85 -14.01
N THR A 126 3.09 5.80 -13.80
CA THR A 126 2.65 4.40 -13.69
C THR A 126 2.55 3.92 -12.24
N VAL A 127 2.94 4.73 -11.28
CA VAL A 127 2.79 4.40 -9.85
C VAL A 127 1.41 4.82 -9.37
N HIS A 128 0.68 3.86 -8.85
CA HIS A 128 -0.70 4.03 -8.38
C HIS A 128 -0.77 4.56 -6.95
N LEU A 129 -1.97 4.79 -6.45
CA LEU A 129 -2.25 5.09 -5.06
C LEU A 129 -3.14 3.98 -4.48
N TYR A 130 -2.86 3.54 -3.26
CA TYR A 130 -3.83 2.74 -2.52
C TYR A 130 -4.94 3.65 -1.99
N CYS A 131 -6.17 3.36 -2.35
CA CYS A 131 -7.35 4.01 -1.80
C CYS A 131 -8.08 3.03 -0.90
N PHE A 132 -8.24 3.41 0.36
CA PHE A 132 -9.09 2.71 1.32
C PHE A 132 -10.28 3.63 1.61
N GLU A 133 -11.48 3.09 1.48
CA GLU A 133 -12.72 3.79 1.85
C GLU A 133 -13.01 3.55 3.34
N ASP A 134 -13.44 4.60 4.00
CA ASP A 134 -13.92 4.57 5.40
C ASP A 134 -15.31 3.94 5.50
#